data_64e4e7e7184acfb0171232202212c58f
#
_entry.id   64e4e7e7184acfb0171232202212c58f
#
_cell.length_a   1.000
_cell.length_b   1.000
_cell.length_c   1.000
_cell.angle_alpha   90.00
_cell.angle_beta   90.00
_cell.angle_gamma   90.00
#
_symmetry.space_group_name_H-M   'P 1'
#
loop_
_entity.id
_entity.type
_entity.pdbx_description
1 polymer ?
#
loop_
_entity_poly.entity_id
_entity_poly.type
_entity_poly.pdbx_seq_one_letter_code
_entity_poly.pdbx_strand_id
1 'polypeptide(L)' 'MAAKTSLQTRLGRRVREVRTAKGLSQMDLVRRYDWTLSHYQKIERGVLDPRLSTLVKVAESFGLTVAELLEGI' A
#
# COMPACT_ATOMS: atom_id res chain seq x y z
N MET A 1 9.76 -22.19 -14.49
CA MET A 1 9.74 -20.72 -14.33
C MET A 1 8.78 -20.35 -13.21
N ALA A 2 9.19 -19.51 -12.33
CA ALA A 2 8.30 -19.06 -11.27
C ALA A 2 7.11 -18.30 -11.84
N ALA A 3 5.94 -18.45 -11.24
CA ALA A 3 4.78 -17.69 -11.62
C ALA A 3 5.07 -16.19 -11.45
N LYS A 4 4.59 -15.40 -12.40
CA LYS A 4 4.74 -13.96 -12.28
C LYS A 4 3.91 -13.46 -11.11
N THR A 5 4.54 -12.71 -10.23
CA THR A 5 3.81 -12.02 -9.18
C THR A 5 3.08 -10.84 -9.82
N SER A 6 1.79 -10.69 -9.54
CA SER A 6 1.02 -9.58 -10.08
C SER A 6 1.55 -8.25 -9.57
N LEU A 7 1.29 -7.20 -10.33
CA LEU A 7 1.65 -5.84 -9.93
C LEU A 7 0.99 -5.47 -8.60
N GLN A 8 -0.27 -5.86 -8.43
CA GLN A 8 -1.01 -5.60 -7.21
C GLN A 8 -0.39 -6.30 -5.99
N THR A 9 0.08 -7.52 -6.15
CA THR A 9 0.77 -8.25 -5.08
C THR A 9 2.09 -7.58 -4.72
N ARG A 10 2.83 -7.13 -5.72
CA ARG A 10 4.10 -6.42 -5.51
C ARG A 10 3.87 -5.09 -4.80
N LEU A 11 2.84 -4.37 -5.20
CA LEU A 11 2.45 -3.12 -4.54
C LEU A 11 2.08 -3.37 -3.08
N GLY A 12 1.23 -4.37 -2.83
CA GLY A 12 0.80 -4.69 -1.47
C GLY A 12 1.97 -5.04 -0.57
N ARG A 13 2.91 -5.81 -1.10
CA ARG A 13 4.14 -6.17 -0.38
C ARG A 13 4.97 -4.92 -0.06
N ARG A 14 5.12 -4.03 -1.03
CA ARG A 14 5.86 -2.77 -0.85
C ARG A 14 5.20 -1.89 0.22
N VAL A 15 3.88 -1.75 0.15
CA VAL A 15 3.11 -0.96 1.13
C VAL A 15 3.33 -1.51 2.52
N ARG A 16 3.23 -2.83 2.69
CA ARG A 16 3.43 -3.48 3.98
C ARG A 16 4.86 -3.26 4.49
N GLU A 17 5.85 -3.39 3.63
CA GLU A 17 7.25 -3.18 4.01
C GLU A 17 7.48 -1.75 4.53
N VAL A 18 6.97 -0.76 3.81
CA VAL A 18 7.11 0.65 4.22
C VAL A 18 6.39 0.88 5.53
N ARG A 19 5.17 0.37 5.66
CA ARG A 19 4.38 0.52 6.89
C ARG A 19 5.11 -0.07 8.09
N THR A 20 5.57 -1.30 7.99
CA THR A 20 6.24 -1.98 9.09
C THR A 20 7.58 -1.33 9.43
N ALA A 21 8.32 -0.87 8.42
CA ALA A 21 9.57 -0.15 8.63
C ALA A 21 9.38 1.15 9.41
N LYS A 22 8.20 1.76 9.29
CA LYS A 22 7.86 2.98 10.03
C LYS A 22 7.20 2.70 11.37
N GLY A 23 7.03 1.44 11.74
CA GLY A 23 6.42 1.05 13.01
C GLY A 23 4.93 1.36 13.09
N LEU A 24 4.26 1.44 11.95
CA LEU A 24 2.84 1.77 11.88
C LEU A 24 1.99 0.51 11.81
N SER A 25 0.84 0.54 12.49
CA SER A 25 -0.17 -0.51 12.35
C SER A 25 -1.06 -0.21 11.14
N GLN A 26 -1.83 -1.21 10.70
CA GLN A 26 -2.82 -0.99 9.65
C GLN A 26 -3.85 0.05 10.09
N MET A 27 -4.28 0.00 11.35
CA MET A 27 -5.24 0.96 11.88
C MET A 27 -4.70 2.39 11.90
N ASP A 28 -3.39 2.57 12.10
CA ASP A 28 -2.78 3.89 12.03
C ASP A 28 -3.02 4.54 10.68
N LEU A 29 -2.94 3.76 9.60
CA LEU A 29 -3.19 4.28 8.27
C LEU A 29 -4.66 4.50 8.00
N VAL A 30 -5.51 3.59 8.47
CA VAL A 30 -6.96 3.70 8.31
C VAL A 30 -7.47 4.98 8.96
N ARG A 31 -6.94 5.37 10.10
CA ARG A 31 -7.36 6.57 10.82
C ARG A 31 -6.97 7.88 10.13
N ARG A 32 -6.00 7.83 9.23
CA ARG A 32 -5.51 9.05 8.57
C ARG A 32 -6.39 9.49 7.41
N TYR A 33 -7.17 8.57 6.86
CA TYR A 33 -8.01 8.83 5.70
C TYR A 33 -9.35 8.13 5.86
N ASP A 34 -10.28 8.51 5.00
CA ASP A 34 -11.63 7.97 5.01
C ASP A 34 -11.70 6.65 4.25
N TRP A 35 -11.11 5.61 4.80
CA TRP A 35 -11.21 4.26 4.28
C TRP A 35 -11.44 3.26 5.40
N THR A 36 -11.89 2.06 5.04
CA THR A 36 -12.12 0.99 6.01
C THR A 36 -10.87 0.13 6.14
N LEU A 37 -10.75 -0.56 7.26
CA LEU A 37 -9.68 -1.53 7.45
C LEU A 37 -9.71 -2.62 6.38
N SER A 38 -10.92 -3.10 6.04
CA SER A 38 -11.10 -4.10 5.00
C SER A 38 -10.55 -3.63 3.65
N HIS A 39 -10.84 -2.39 3.26
CA HIS A 39 -10.33 -1.82 2.02
C HIS A 39 -8.79 -1.74 2.03
N TYR A 40 -8.24 -1.24 3.12
CA TYR A 40 -6.79 -1.12 3.25
C TYR A 40 -6.11 -2.50 3.21
N GLN A 41 -6.66 -3.48 3.93
CA GLN A 41 -6.12 -4.83 3.94
C GLN A 41 -6.06 -5.46 2.55
N LYS A 42 -7.07 -5.17 1.71
CA LYS A 42 -7.08 -5.66 0.33
C LYS A 42 -5.91 -5.10 -0.48
N ILE A 43 -5.48 -3.88 -0.19
CA ILE A 43 -4.31 -3.29 -0.85
C ILE A 43 -3.05 -4.08 -0.46
N GLU A 44 -2.83 -4.31 0.83
CA GLU A 44 -1.65 -5.06 1.30
C GLU A 44 -1.64 -6.50 0.82
N ARG A 45 -2.82 -7.11 0.69
CA ARG A 45 -2.95 -8.49 0.22
C ARG A 45 -2.82 -8.62 -1.30
N GLY A 46 -2.82 -7.52 -2.02
CA GLY A 46 -2.67 -7.54 -3.47
C GLY A 46 -3.89 -8.03 -4.23
N VAL A 47 -5.08 -7.95 -3.62
CA VAL A 47 -6.34 -8.40 -4.25
C VAL A 47 -7.16 -7.24 -4.80
N LEU A 48 -6.62 -6.03 -4.75
CA LEU A 48 -7.27 -4.82 -5.22
C LEU A 48 -6.34 -4.09 -6.18
N ASP A 49 -6.90 -3.54 -7.24
CA ASP A 49 -6.20 -2.64 -8.14
C ASP A 49 -6.55 -1.20 -7.72
N PRO A 50 -5.71 -0.55 -6.90
CA PRO A 50 -6.08 0.74 -6.34
C PRO A 50 -6.03 1.84 -7.39
N ARG A 51 -6.94 2.80 -7.25
CA ARG A 51 -6.93 4.00 -8.08
C ARG A 51 -5.69 4.83 -7.76
N LEU A 52 -5.29 5.67 -8.72
CA LEU A 52 -4.18 6.58 -8.51
C LEU A 52 -4.39 7.47 -7.28
N SER A 53 -5.61 7.96 -7.08
CA SER A 53 -5.94 8.77 -5.90
C SER A 53 -5.72 8.01 -4.59
N THR A 54 -5.99 6.70 -4.59
CA THR A 54 -5.73 5.85 -3.43
C THR A 54 -4.23 5.71 -3.19
N LEU A 55 -3.45 5.54 -4.25
CA LEU A 55 -1.98 5.47 -4.15
C LEU A 55 -1.41 6.76 -3.58
N VAL A 56 -1.96 7.91 -3.97
CA VAL A 56 -1.54 9.20 -3.43
C VAL A 56 -1.79 9.24 -1.92
N LYS A 57 -2.97 8.78 -1.47
CA LYS A 57 -3.28 8.73 -0.04
C LYS A 57 -2.32 7.83 0.72
N VAL A 58 -2.03 6.65 0.18
CA VAL A 58 -1.08 5.72 0.82
C VAL A 58 0.30 6.37 0.92
N ALA A 59 0.78 6.95 -0.16
CA ALA A 59 2.08 7.61 -0.18
C ALA A 59 2.15 8.76 0.83
N GLU A 60 1.13 9.62 0.84
CA GLU A 60 1.06 10.74 1.79
C GLU A 60 1.04 10.26 3.24
N SER A 61 0.37 9.13 3.53
CA SER A 61 0.36 8.54 4.86
C SER A 61 1.76 8.20 5.35
N PHE A 62 2.67 7.91 4.43
CA PHE A 62 4.05 7.58 4.74
C PHE A 62 5.02 8.76 4.59
N GLY A 63 4.51 9.92 4.18
CA GLY A 63 5.38 11.05 3.87
C GLY A 63 6.18 10.86 2.59
N LEU A 64 5.68 10.07 1.66
CA LEU A 64 6.35 9.75 0.39
C LEU A 64 5.57 10.31 -0.79
N THR A 65 6.28 10.45 -1.91
CA THR A 65 5.61 10.62 -3.20
C THR A 65 5.15 9.27 -3.73
N VAL A 66 4.26 9.28 -4.71
CA VAL A 66 3.84 8.02 -5.37
C VAL A 66 5.05 7.33 -6.00
N ALA A 67 5.95 8.10 -6.61
CA ALA A 67 7.16 7.52 -7.22
C ALA A 67 8.00 6.80 -6.17
N GLU A 68 8.19 7.39 -5.00
CA GLU A 68 8.93 6.76 -3.91
C GLU A 68 8.22 5.52 -3.38
N LEU A 69 6.90 5.59 -3.25
CA LEU A 69 6.11 4.43 -2.82
C LEU A 69 6.29 3.25 -3.78
N LEU A 70 6.30 3.52 -5.08
CA LEU A 70 6.37 2.49 -6.12
C LEU A 70 7.80 2.10 -6.47
N GLU A 71 8.78 2.61 -5.76
CA GLU A 71 10.19 2.30 -6.03
C GLU A 71 10.43 0.79 -5.93
N GLY A 72 11.07 0.24 -6.97
CA GLY A 72 11.39 -1.18 -7.00
C GLY A 72 10.25 -2.09 -7.43
N ILE A 73 9.10 -1.54 -7.78
CA ILE A 73 7.98 -2.33 -8.34
C ILE A 73 8.06 -2.47 -9.87
#